data_69fc4cdccd875d7e505d019b7048a0b8
#
_entry.id   69fc4cdccd875d7e505d019b7048a0b8
#
_cell.length_a   1.000
_cell.length_b   1.000
_cell.length_c   1.000
_cell.angle_alpha   90.00
_cell.angle_beta   90.00
_cell.angle_gamma   90.00
#
_symmetry.space_group_name_H-M   'P 1'
#
loop_
_entity.id
_entity.type
_entity.pdbx_description
1 polymer ?
#
loop_
_entity_poly.entity_id
_entity_poly.type
_entity_poly.pdbx_seq_one_letter_code
_entity_poly.pdbx_strand_id
1 'polypeptide(L)'
;MARPLKYKTVEELQAAIDAYFEECQGKPLLDDSGGGFTDKYGAPIIVGAHPPTVTGLALALGFTGRQALLNYQAKKQFVDTITRAKSRCEEYAESRLYDRDGARGAQFSLEHNFKWLDQDKGGVGEVQIIDDL
;
A
#
# COMPACT_ATOMS: atom_id res chain seq x y z
N MET A 1 -4.36 -28.41 -15.76
CA MET A 1 -5.19 -27.31 -16.26
C MET A 1 -4.85 -26.01 -15.56
N ALA A 2 -4.68 -24.94 -16.33
CA ALA A 2 -4.33 -23.65 -15.76
C ALA A 2 -5.55 -23.06 -15.03
N ARG A 3 -5.30 -22.45 -13.87
CA ARG A 3 -6.35 -21.76 -13.15
C ARG A 3 -6.68 -20.47 -13.88
N PRO A 4 -7.96 -20.11 -14.04
CA PRO A 4 -8.33 -18.84 -14.65
C PRO A 4 -7.73 -17.69 -13.86
N LEU A 5 -7.38 -16.62 -14.57
CA LEU A 5 -6.87 -15.43 -13.90
C LEU A 5 -7.99 -14.81 -13.09
N LYS A 6 -7.65 -14.35 -11.89
CA LYS A 6 -8.60 -13.65 -11.02
C LYS A 6 -9.00 -12.32 -11.66
N TYR A 7 -8.04 -11.62 -12.25
CA TYR A 7 -8.28 -10.38 -12.98
C TYR A 7 -7.88 -10.60 -14.43
N LYS A 8 -8.77 -10.29 -15.34
CA LYS A 8 -8.54 -10.50 -16.76
C LYS A 8 -8.00 -9.26 -17.44
N THR A 9 -8.33 -8.09 -16.91
CA THR A 9 -7.90 -6.82 -17.51
C THR A 9 -7.23 -5.94 -16.47
N VAL A 10 -6.41 -5.02 -16.97
CA VAL A 10 -5.76 -4.02 -16.11
C VAL A 10 -6.82 -3.14 -15.45
N GLU A 11 -7.88 -2.83 -16.18
CA GLU A 11 -8.96 -1.98 -15.65
C GLU A 11 -9.65 -2.62 -14.46
N GLU A 12 -9.90 -3.91 -14.52
CA GLU A 12 -10.50 -4.62 -13.39
C GLU A 12 -9.59 -4.58 -12.17
N LEU A 13 -8.31 -4.84 -12.40
CA LEU A 13 -7.33 -4.84 -11.32
C LEU A 13 -7.19 -3.44 -10.73
N GLN A 14 -7.10 -2.43 -11.58
CA GLN A 14 -6.94 -1.05 -11.10
C GLN A 14 -8.14 -0.61 -10.28
N ALA A 15 -9.35 -0.98 -10.71
CA ALA A 15 -10.56 -0.62 -9.96
C ALA A 15 -10.55 -1.25 -8.57
N ALA A 16 -10.12 -2.49 -8.46
CA ALA A 16 -10.03 -3.16 -7.15
C ALA A 16 -8.96 -2.53 -6.27
N ILE A 17 -7.84 -2.14 -6.86
CA ILE A 17 -6.76 -1.45 -6.14
C ILE A 17 -7.28 -0.10 -5.62
N ASP A 18 -7.94 0.67 -6.46
CA ASP A 18 -8.46 1.98 -6.07
C ASP A 18 -9.47 1.84 -4.93
N ALA A 19 -10.31 0.81 -4.99
CA ALA A 19 -11.28 0.55 -3.92
C ALA A 19 -10.60 0.28 -2.59
N TYR A 20 -9.48 -0.46 -2.62
CA TYR A 20 -8.74 -0.72 -1.39
C TYR A 20 -8.18 0.56 -0.78
N PHE A 21 -7.55 1.41 -1.61
CA PHE A 21 -6.97 2.65 -1.09
C PHE A 21 -8.05 3.61 -0.62
N GLU A 22 -9.21 3.60 -1.26
CA GLU A 22 -10.33 4.41 -0.79
C GLU A 22 -10.82 3.91 0.56
N GLU A 23 -10.90 2.59 0.73
CA GLU A 23 -11.29 2.01 2.01
C GLU A 23 -10.32 2.40 3.11
N CYS A 24 -9.02 2.48 2.81
CA CYS A 24 -8.00 2.86 3.79
C CYS A 24 -8.23 4.26 4.34
N GLN A 25 -8.89 5.13 3.60
CA GLN A 25 -9.15 6.50 4.04
C GLN A 25 -10.27 6.58 5.05
N GLY A 26 -11.04 5.51 5.23
CA GLY A 26 -12.16 5.51 6.14
C GLY A 26 -13.38 6.19 5.57
N LYS A 27 -14.40 6.33 6.40
CA LYS A 27 -15.67 6.94 5.99
C LYS A 27 -16.16 7.89 7.06
N PRO A 28 -16.91 8.91 6.67
CA PRO A 28 -17.51 9.80 7.67
C PRO A 28 -18.46 9.03 8.58
N LEU A 29 -18.44 9.35 9.87
CA LEU A 29 -19.40 8.81 10.81
C LEU A 29 -20.74 9.50 10.59
N LEU A 30 -21.78 8.71 10.32
CA LEU A 30 -23.10 9.25 10.00
C LEU A 30 -24.11 8.87 11.09
N ASP A 31 -25.10 9.74 11.29
CA ASP A 31 -26.22 9.44 12.17
C ASP A 31 -27.30 8.69 11.41
N ASP A 32 -28.40 8.37 12.08
CA ASP A 32 -29.50 7.57 11.48
C ASP A 32 -30.17 8.27 10.30
N SER A 33 -30.07 9.60 10.24
CA SER A 33 -30.68 10.36 9.15
C SER A 33 -29.72 10.61 8.00
N GLY A 34 -28.47 10.14 8.11
CA GLY A 34 -27.47 10.36 7.09
C GLY A 34 -26.64 11.60 7.29
N GLY A 35 -26.86 12.35 8.36
CA GLY A 35 -26.05 13.51 8.68
C GLY A 35 -24.72 13.11 9.30
N GLY A 36 -23.67 13.90 9.01
CA GLY A 36 -22.35 13.61 9.53
C GLY A 36 -22.14 14.17 10.92
N PHE A 37 -21.36 13.44 11.74
CA PHE A 37 -20.87 13.95 13.00
C PHE A 37 -19.62 14.77 12.76
N THR A 38 -19.43 15.83 13.55
CA THR A 38 -18.22 16.66 13.46
C THR A 38 -17.56 16.72 14.84
N ASP A 39 -16.26 17.01 14.82
CA ASP A 39 -15.54 17.24 16.06
C ASP A 39 -15.77 18.68 16.53
N LYS A 40 -15.10 19.05 17.64
CA LYS A 40 -15.29 20.37 18.22
C LYS A 40 -14.81 21.53 17.33
N TYR A 41 -14.05 21.20 16.29
CA TYR A 41 -13.56 22.19 15.33
C TYR A 41 -14.37 22.22 14.05
N GLY A 42 -15.44 21.42 13.96
CA GLY A 42 -16.28 21.39 12.77
C GLY A 42 -15.79 20.43 11.68
N ALA A 43 -14.74 19.69 11.93
CA ALA A 43 -14.22 18.72 10.94
C ALA A 43 -15.01 17.42 11.03
N PRO A 44 -15.28 16.76 9.89
CA PRO A 44 -15.99 15.48 9.91
C PRO A 44 -15.21 14.43 10.70
N ILE A 45 -15.94 13.63 11.47
CA ILE A 45 -15.34 12.49 12.17
C ILE A 45 -15.27 11.33 11.18
N ILE A 46 -14.06 10.80 10.97
CA ILE A 46 -13.81 9.71 10.04
C ILE A 46 -13.56 8.45 10.84
N VAL A 47 -14.22 7.35 10.45
CA VAL A 47 -14.06 6.06 11.13
C VAL A 47 -13.57 5.03 10.12
N GLY A 48 -12.86 4.01 10.61
CA GLY A 48 -12.40 2.92 9.79
C GLY A 48 -11.15 3.21 8.98
N ALA A 49 -10.53 4.38 9.16
CA ALA A 49 -9.29 4.68 8.46
C ALA A 49 -8.17 3.77 8.97
N HIS A 50 -7.35 3.28 8.04
CA HIS A 50 -6.22 2.45 8.42
C HIS A 50 -5.13 2.57 7.37
N PRO A 51 -3.87 2.27 7.75
CA PRO A 51 -2.75 2.38 6.80
C PRO A 51 -2.87 1.39 5.65
N PRO A 52 -2.53 1.79 4.44
CA PRO A 52 -2.40 0.85 3.34
C PRO A 52 -1.15 0.01 3.51
N THR A 53 -1.29 -1.31 3.37
CA THR A 53 -0.17 -2.23 3.45
C THR A 53 -0.20 -3.18 2.27
N VAL A 54 0.98 -3.71 1.91
CA VAL A 54 1.05 -4.66 0.80
C VAL A 54 0.24 -5.91 1.11
N THR A 55 0.31 -6.40 2.34
CA THR A 55 -0.48 -7.57 2.74
C THR A 55 -1.97 -7.26 2.70
N GLY A 56 -2.38 -6.09 3.22
CA GLY A 56 -3.78 -5.68 3.17
C GLY A 56 -4.28 -5.54 1.75
N LEU A 57 -3.45 -4.96 0.87
CA LEU A 57 -3.79 -4.86 -0.54
C LEU A 57 -4.02 -6.24 -1.15
N ALA A 58 -3.09 -7.19 -0.88
CA ALA A 58 -3.22 -8.54 -1.41
C ALA A 58 -4.52 -9.19 -0.97
N LEU A 59 -4.87 -9.08 0.32
CA LEU A 59 -6.10 -9.66 0.83
C LEU A 59 -7.33 -8.99 0.24
N ALA A 60 -7.30 -7.67 0.10
CA ALA A 60 -8.42 -6.93 -0.49
C ALA A 60 -8.66 -7.32 -1.94
N LEU A 61 -7.59 -7.66 -2.66
CA LEU A 61 -7.70 -8.11 -4.05
C LEU A 61 -8.15 -9.57 -4.14
N GLY A 62 -8.31 -10.25 -3.00
CA GLY A 62 -8.79 -11.62 -2.98
C GLY A 62 -7.70 -12.67 -3.04
N PHE A 63 -6.45 -12.27 -2.91
CA PHE A 63 -5.34 -13.22 -2.86
C PHE A 63 -5.17 -13.77 -1.43
N THR A 64 -4.45 -14.85 -1.32
CA THR A 64 -4.22 -15.47 -0.01
C THR A 64 -3.14 -14.77 0.80
N GLY A 65 -2.34 -13.93 0.16
CA GLY A 65 -1.29 -13.18 0.84
C GLY A 65 -0.38 -12.50 -0.15
N ARG A 66 0.73 -11.97 0.37
CA ARG A 66 1.66 -11.19 -0.44
C ARG A 66 2.27 -11.98 -1.58
N GLN A 67 2.58 -13.27 -1.36
CA GLN A 67 3.23 -14.06 -2.40
C GLN A 67 2.35 -14.19 -3.65
N ALA A 68 1.05 -14.36 -3.44
CA ALA A 68 0.13 -14.45 -4.57
C ALA A 68 0.08 -13.13 -5.35
N LEU A 69 0.14 -12.01 -4.63
CA LEU A 69 0.21 -10.70 -5.27
C LEU A 69 1.50 -10.56 -6.09
N LEU A 70 2.62 -11.00 -5.53
CA LEU A 70 3.90 -10.95 -6.23
C LEU A 70 3.90 -11.83 -7.47
N ASN A 71 3.23 -12.98 -7.40
CA ASN A 71 3.09 -13.84 -8.56
C ASN A 71 2.32 -13.14 -9.69
N TYR A 72 1.29 -12.38 -9.33
CA TYR A 72 0.56 -11.57 -10.31
C TYR A 72 1.41 -10.44 -10.86
N GLN A 73 2.22 -9.82 -9.99
CA GLN A 73 3.12 -8.75 -10.41
C GLN A 73 4.11 -9.23 -11.47
N ALA A 74 4.47 -10.51 -11.42
CA ALA A 74 5.40 -11.07 -12.40
C ALA A 74 4.79 -11.16 -13.80
N LYS A 75 3.47 -11.05 -13.94
CA LYS A 75 2.81 -11.10 -15.23
C LYS A 75 2.99 -9.77 -15.94
N LYS A 76 3.45 -9.83 -17.20
CA LYS A 76 3.82 -8.63 -17.96
C LYS A 76 2.68 -7.62 -18.01
N GLN A 77 1.44 -8.09 -18.15
CA GLN A 77 0.31 -7.17 -18.30
C GLN A 77 -0.07 -6.46 -17.02
N PHE A 78 0.35 -6.96 -15.86
CA PHE A 78 -0.03 -6.38 -14.56
C PHE A 78 1.15 -5.77 -13.81
N VAL A 79 2.37 -5.89 -14.32
CA VAL A 79 3.56 -5.49 -13.56
C VAL A 79 3.52 -4.02 -13.18
N ASP A 80 3.18 -3.14 -14.11
CA ASP A 80 3.17 -1.70 -13.82
C ASP A 80 2.08 -1.34 -12.82
N THR A 81 0.91 -1.93 -12.98
CA THR A 81 -0.23 -1.63 -12.13
C THR A 81 0.04 -2.03 -10.68
N ILE A 82 0.58 -3.23 -10.48
CA ILE A 82 0.86 -3.73 -9.13
C ILE A 82 2.07 -3.01 -8.54
N THR A 83 3.10 -2.75 -9.34
CA THR A 83 4.26 -2.02 -8.87
C THR A 83 3.86 -0.64 -8.37
N ARG A 84 2.99 0.05 -9.10
CA ARG A 84 2.52 1.36 -8.70
C ARG A 84 1.70 1.29 -7.41
N ALA A 85 0.85 0.26 -7.27
CA ALA A 85 0.08 0.09 -6.05
C ALA A 85 0.98 -0.15 -4.84
N LYS A 86 2.02 -0.97 -5.01
CA LYS A 86 2.99 -1.20 -3.94
C LYS A 86 3.74 0.09 -3.60
N SER A 87 4.05 0.90 -4.61
CA SER A 87 4.72 2.17 -4.37
C SER A 87 3.84 3.12 -3.57
N ARG A 88 2.52 3.06 -3.75
CA ARG A 88 1.61 3.86 -2.92
C ARG A 88 1.69 3.45 -1.45
N CYS A 89 1.81 2.15 -1.17
CA CYS A 89 2.01 1.68 0.19
C CYS A 89 3.36 2.14 0.74
N GLU A 90 4.38 2.07 -0.09
CA GLU A 90 5.73 2.50 0.28
C GLU A 90 5.75 4.00 0.58
N GLU A 91 5.09 4.78 -0.25
CA GLU A 91 5.03 6.23 -0.06
C GLU A 91 4.33 6.58 1.25
N TYR A 92 3.26 5.85 1.57
CA TYR A 92 2.60 6.06 2.86
C TYR A 92 3.56 5.78 4.01
N ALA A 93 4.27 4.66 3.96
CA ALA A 93 5.23 4.31 5.02
C ALA A 93 6.34 5.36 5.10
N GLU A 94 6.82 5.81 3.95
CA GLU A 94 7.86 6.83 3.91
C GLU A 94 7.38 8.12 4.56
N SER A 95 6.13 8.51 4.31
CA SER A 95 5.57 9.73 4.90
C SER A 95 5.49 9.63 6.43
N ARG A 96 5.31 8.41 6.95
CA ARG A 96 5.22 8.19 8.39
C ARG A 96 6.56 8.32 9.09
N LEU A 97 7.65 8.33 8.36
CA LEU A 97 8.98 8.57 8.97
C LEU A 97 9.05 9.95 9.64
N TYR A 98 8.21 10.86 9.21
CA TYR A 98 8.16 12.22 9.77
C TYR A 98 7.22 12.32 10.95
N ASP A 99 6.52 11.24 11.31
CA ASP A 99 5.61 11.21 12.44
C ASP A 99 6.34 10.78 13.69
N ARG A 100 6.09 11.50 14.76
CA ARG A 100 6.75 11.21 16.03
C ARG A 100 6.46 9.78 16.51
N ASP A 101 5.22 9.35 16.42
CA ASP A 101 4.80 8.07 16.97
C ASP A 101 4.92 6.93 15.97
N GLY A 102 4.93 7.22 14.69
CA GLY A 102 4.93 6.19 13.65
C GLY A 102 6.28 5.93 13.00
N ALA A 103 7.29 6.75 13.28
CA ALA A 103 8.54 6.71 12.53
C ALA A 103 9.27 5.38 12.66
N ARG A 104 9.33 4.81 13.86
CA ARG A 104 10.05 3.56 14.08
C ARG A 104 9.40 2.40 13.33
N GLY A 105 8.07 2.30 13.40
CA GLY A 105 7.34 1.25 12.68
C GLY A 105 7.47 1.42 11.19
N ALA A 106 7.41 2.68 10.71
CA ALA A 106 7.59 2.97 9.29
C ALA A 106 8.97 2.57 8.81
N GLN A 107 10.01 2.88 9.60
CA GLN A 107 11.37 2.50 9.25
C GLN A 107 11.50 0.99 9.16
N PHE A 108 10.95 0.27 10.14
CA PHE A 108 10.97 -1.19 10.12
C PHE A 108 10.31 -1.73 8.85
N SER A 109 9.15 -1.19 8.51
CA SER A 109 8.41 -1.63 7.33
C SER A 109 9.19 -1.37 6.06
N LEU A 110 9.79 -0.18 5.93
CA LEU A 110 10.54 0.15 4.73
C LEU A 110 11.76 -0.75 4.56
N GLU A 111 12.47 -1.04 5.66
CA GLU A 111 13.65 -1.88 5.60
C GLU A 111 13.32 -3.32 5.28
N HIS A 112 12.23 -3.85 5.83
CA HIS A 112 11.91 -5.27 5.73
C HIS A 112 10.94 -5.61 4.61
N ASN A 113 10.00 -4.71 4.30
CA ASN A 113 8.98 -4.98 3.29
C ASN A 113 9.31 -4.37 1.93
N PHE A 114 10.11 -3.31 1.92
CA PHE A 114 10.46 -2.61 0.67
C PHE A 114 11.95 -2.66 0.40
N LYS A 115 12.71 -3.37 1.24
CA LYS A 115 14.12 -3.68 1.04
C LYS A 115 15.02 -2.46 0.95
N TRP A 116 14.67 -1.41 1.65
CA TRP A 116 15.51 -0.20 1.65
C TRP A 116 16.92 -0.51 2.15
N LEU A 117 17.03 -1.30 3.22
CA LEU A 117 18.33 -1.66 3.76
C LEU A 117 19.09 -2.61 2.82
N ASP A 118 18.37 -3.56 2.22
CA ASP A 118 18.98 -4.51 1.30
C ASP A 118 19.49 -3.82 0.03
N GLN A 119 18.80 -2.79 -0.43
CA GLN A 119 19.25 -2.02 -1.59
C GLN A 119 20.57 -1.33 -1.29
N ASP A 120 20.74 -0.78 -0.08
CA ASP A 120 21.98 -0.18 0.32
C ASP A 120 23.11 -1.19 0.35
N LYS A 121 22.84 -2.37 0.90
CA LYS A 121 23.85 -3.44 0.94
C LYS A 121 24.23 -3.88 -0.46
N GLY A 122 23.26 -3.98 -1.36
CA GLY A 122 23.55 -4.33 -2.73
C GLY A 122 24.41 -3.30 -3.40
N GLY A 123 24.16 -2.01 -3.11
CA GLY A 123 24.94 -0.93 -3.66
C GLY A 123 26.38 -0.94 -3.15
N VAL A 124 26.58 -1.32 -1.90
CA VAL A 124 27.93 -1.37 -1.32
C VAL A 124 28.84 -2.32 -2.08
N GLY A 125 28.30 -3.40 -2.55
CA GLY A 125 29.09 -4.36 -3.31
C GLY A 125 29.64 -3.80 -4.60
N GLU A 126 29.06 -2.76 -5.09
CA GLU A 126 29.48 -2.10 -6.31
C GLU A 126 30.40 -0.97 -6.05
N VAL A 127 30.42 -0.44 -5.03
CA VAL A 127 31.00 0.63 -4.72
C VAL A 127 30.48 1.93 -4.54
N GLN A 128 30.10 1.68 -4.67
CA GLN A 128 29.72 2.52 -4.37
C GLN A 128 29.37 3.51 -4.48
N ILE A 129 29.24 3.65 -4.74
CA ILE A 129 28.94 4.46 -4.85
C ILE A 129 28.43 5.30 -4.80
N ILE A 130 28.33 5.37 -4.76
CA ILE A 130 27.84 6.03 -4.57
C ILE A 130 27.55 6.97 -4.35
N ASP A 131 27.76 7.14 -4.25
CA ASP A 131 27.50 7.93 -3.80
C ASP A 131 27.29 9.01 -4.02
N ASP A 132 27.22 9.21 -4.43
CA ASP A 132 26.96 10.24 -4.60
C ASP A 132 26.02 10.84 -4.32
N LEU A 133 25.74 10.78 -3.86
CA LEU A 133 24.99 11.38 -3.48
C LEU A 133 24.85 12.24 -3.19
#